data_ad594bfee67f8cd7e9bb1ffb3f469cc7
#
_entry.id   ad594bfee67f8cd7e9bb1ffb3f469cc7
#
_cell.length_a   1.000
_cell.length_b   1.000
_cell.length_c   1.000
_cell.angle_alpha   90.00
_cell.angle_beta   90.00
_cell.angle_gamma   90.00
#
_symmetry.space_group_name_H-M   'P 1'
#
loop_
_entity.id
_entity.type
_entity.pdbx_description
1 polymer ?
#
loop_
_entity_poly.entity_id
_entity_poly.type
_entity_poly.pdbx_seq_one_letter_code
_entity_poly.pdbx_strand_id
1 'polypeptide(L)'
;MRNIFVKIFFNILLKLSSTAIKRNSTEPLFIKKILHQLNILLGKGFAGRNSLEVETDLVRNYLDFNKELILIDVGANRGMYSDLLIKGLPKFKLFMFEPNNENYEFLISKFNHKKDVVIEKFGLSDKSITTKLYSDKLGSGMASLSKRNLDHFNKSFEIEEKIEVIKFEEYWSKN
;
A
#
# COMPACT_ATOMS: atom_id res chain seq x y z
N MET A 1 8.16 25.99 -25.79
CA MET A 1 8.49 24.81 -26.61
C MET A 1 7.98 23.49 -26.02
N ARG A 2 8.13 23.21 -24.70
CA ARG A 2 7.69 21.93 -24.06
C ARG A 2 6.20 21.62 -24.22
N ASN A 3 5.30 22.61 -24.22
CA ASN A 3 3.84 22.41 -24.38
C ASN A 3 3.39 22.03 -25.79
N ILE A 4 4.16 22.35 -26.83
CA ILE A 4 3.82 22.05 -28.23
C ILE A 4 4.11 20.58 -28.53
N PHE A 5 5.23 20.04 -28.05
CA PHE A 5 5.58 18.64 -28.20
C PHE A 5 4.56 17.70 -27.47
N VAL A 6 4.11 18.08 -26.28
CA VAL A 6 3.10 17.32 -25.52
C VAL A 6 1.77 17.33 -26.29
N LYS A 7 1.33 18.46 -26.85
CA LYS A 7 0.09 18.54 -27.66
C LYS A 7 0.18 17.71 -28.95
N ILE A 8 1.31 17.77 -29.66
CA ILE A 8 1.53 16.98 -30.87
C ILE A 8 1.53 15.49 -30.55
N PHE A 9 2.23 15.08 -29.52
CA PHE A 9 2.27 13.70 -29.06
C PHE A 9 0.87 13.18 -28.70
N PHE A 10 0.08 13.94 -27.93
CA PHE A 10 -1.30 13.60 -27.57
C PHE A 10 -2.20 13.50 -28.81
N ASN A 11 -2.11 14.39 -29.76
CA ASN A 11 -2.90 14.35 -30.99
C ASN A 11 -2.55 13.16 -31.89
N ILE A 12 -1.27 12.78 -31.95
CA ILE A 12 -0.84 11.56 -32.66
C ILE A 12 -1.38 10.33 -31.97
N LEU A 13 -1.33 10.26 -30.63
CA LEU A 13 -1.85 9.16 -29.82
C LEU A 13 -3.36 9.00 -30.02
N LEU A 14 -4.12 10.10 -30.01
CA LEU A 14 -5.56 10.12 -30.25
C LEU A 14 -5.92 9.67 -31.68
N LYS A 15 -5.16 10.08 -32.69
CA LYS A 15 -5.36 9.61 -34.07
C LYS A 15 -5.07 8.12 -34.25
N LEU A 16 -3.99 7.61 -33.67
CA LEU A 16 -3.65 6.19 -33.70
C LEU A 16 -4.67 5.35 -32.96
N SER A 17 -5.17 5.83 -31.83
CA SER A 17 -6.22 5.13 -31.05
C SER A 17 -7.55 5.08 -31.79
N SER A 18 -7.99 6.16 -32.42
CA SER A 18 -9.24 6.21 -33.19
C SER A 18 -9.23 5.29 -34.41
N THR A 19 -8.07 5.13 -35.05
CA THR A 19 -7.90 4.22 -36.20
C THR A 19 -7.86 2.75 -35.75
N ALA A 20 -7.28 2.46 -34.59
CA ALA A 20 -7.23 1.12 -34.02
C ALA A 20 -8.60 0.65 -33.48
N ILE A 21 -9.40 1.55 -32.88
CA ILE A 21 -10.75 1.26 -32.38
C ILE A 21 -11.73 0.97 -33.50
N LYS A 22 -11.61 1.63 -34.66
CA LYS A 22 -12.47 1.37 -35.82
C LYS A 22 -12.22 0.00 -36.47
N ARG A 23 -11.12 -0.68 -36.16
CA ARG A 23 -10.72 -1.90 -36.87
C ARG A 23 -11.02 -3.20 -36.11
N ASN A 24 -11.26 -3.17 -34.80
CA ASN A 24 -11.59 -4.35 -34.00
C ASN A 24 -12.41 -4.00 -32.75
N SER A 25 -13.45 -4.75 -32.48
CA SER A 25 -14.36 -4.61 -31.32
C SER A 25 -13.73 -4.97 -29.96
N THR A 26 -12.47 -5.36 -29.91
CA THR A 26 -11.72 -5.60 -28.67
C THR A 26 -10.80 -4.41 -28.40
N GLU A 27 -10.88 -3.86 -27.18
CA GLU A 27 -9.95 -2.79 -26.75
C GLU A 27 -8.51 -3.18 -27.08
N PRO A 28 -7.78 -2.38 -27.86
CA PRO A 28 -6.41 -2.71 -28.24
C PRO A 28 -5.55 -2.88 -26.99
N LEU A 29 -4.86 -3.98 -26.87
CA LEU A 29 -3.94 -4.31 -25.74
C LEU A 29 -2.95 -3.14 -25.46
N PHE A 30 -2.61 -2.38 -26.47
CA PHE A 30 -1.80 -1.19 -26.42
C PHE A 30 -2.42 -0.06 -25.59
N ILE A 31 -3.73 0.20 -25.75
CA ILE A 31 -4.44 1.25 -24.99
C ILE A 31 -4.52 0.85 -23.50
N LYS A 32 -4.77 -0.43 -23.22
CA LYS A 32 -4.73 -0.93 -21.83
C LYS A 32 -3.37 -0.73 -21.19
N LYS A 33 -2.28 -0.99 -21.92
CA LYS A 33 -0.91 -0.75 -21.43
C LYS A 33 -0.63 0.73 -21.17
N ILE A 34 -1.08 1.63 -22.04
CA ILE A 34 -0.92 3.08 -21.83
C ILE A 34 -1.74 3.56 -20.64
N LEU A 35 -3.02 3.15 -20.52
CA LEU A 35 -3.86 3.46 -19.38
C LEU A 35 -3.26 2.94 -18.07
N HIS A 36 -2.68 1.76 -18.10
CA HIS A 36 -1.96 1.18 -16.97
C HIS A 36 -0.77 2.07 -16.56
N GLN A 37 0.07 2.48 -17.50
CA GLN A 37 1.20 3.37 -17.23
C GLN A 37 0.77 4.75 -16.73
N LEU A 38 -0.30 5.33 -17.31
CA LEU A 38 -0.85 6.60 -16.87
C LEU A 38 -1.44 6.50 -15.44
N ASN A 39 -2.10 5.40 -15.12
CA ASN A 39 -2.61 5.16 -13.77
C ASN A 39 -1.46 5.04 -12.76
N ILE A 40 -0.37 4.34 -13.09
CA ILE A 40 0.84 4.28 -12.25
C ILE A 40 1.40 5.68 -12.01
N LEU A 41 1.53 6.50 -13.06
CA LEU A 41 2.02 7.88 -12.96
C LEU A 41 1.11 8.79 -12.13
N LEU A 42 -0.18 8.48 -12.07
CA LEU A 42 -1.19 9.21 -11.29
C LEU A 42 -1.36 8.63 -9.87
N GLY A 43 -0.57 7.63 -9.47
CA GLY A 43 -0.74 6.94 -8.20
C GLY A 43 -2.06 6.17 -8.07
N LYS A 44 -2.74 5.88 -9.20
CA LYS A 44 -4.02 5.16 -9.21
C LYS A 44 -3.79 3.66 -9.38
N GLY A 45 -3.92 2.98 -8.27
CA GLY A 45 -4.14 1.54 -8.17
C GLY A 45 -3.13 0.66 -8.85
N PHE A 46 -2.16 0.14 -8.10
CA PHE A 46 -1.62 -1.22 -8.37
C PHE A 46 -0.72 -1.68 -7.22
N ALA A 47 -1.05 -2.83 -6.68
CA ALA A 47 -0.23 -3.57 -5.73
C ALA A 47 0.98 -4.22 -6.44
N GLY A 48 1.92 -3.42 -6.95
CA GLY A 48 3.19 -3.87 -7.50
C GLY A 48 4.37 -3.23 -6.79
N ARG A 49 5.55 -3.84 -6.84
CA ARG A 49 6.77 -3.33 -6.17
C ARG A 49 7.06 -1.87 -6.58
N ASN A 50 6.84 -1.52 -7.84
CA ASN A 50 7.04 -0.16 -8.35
C ASN A 50 5.95 0.84 -7.91
N SER A 51 4.74 0.36 -7.50
CA SER A 51 3.69 1.26 -6.99
C SER A 51 4.00 1.76 -5.59
N LEU A 52 4.62 0.94 -4.73
CA LEU A 52 5.02 1.35 -3.38
C LEU A 52 6.07 2.46 -3.41
N GLU A 53 7.04 2.40 -4.33
CA GLU A 53 8.04 3.45 -4.51
C GLU A 53 7.38 4.76 -4.95
N VAL A 54 6.48 4.70 -5.93
CA VAL A 54 5.76 5.89 -6.41
C VAL A 54 4.87 6.49 -5.33
N GLU A 55 4.16 5.64 -4.57
CA GLU A 55 3.31 6.07 -3.45
C GLU A 55 4.12 6.72 -2.34
N THR A 56 5.23 6.11 -1.95
CA THR A 56 6.12 6.67 -0.91
C THR A 56 6.77 7.97 -1.36
N ASP A 57 7.18 8.08 -2.61
CA ASP A 57 7.75 9.32 -3.16
C ASP A 57 6.70 10.44 -3.20
N LEU A 58 5.45 10.13 -3.55
CA LEU A 58 4.37 11.11 -3.48
C LEU A 58 4.14 11.60 -2.05
N VAL A 59 4.05 10.71 -1.07
CA VAL A 59 3.89 11.09 0.35
C VAL A 59 5.07 11.97 0.81
N ARG A 60 6.29 11.59 0.46
CA ARG A 60 7.50 12.33 0.83
C ARG A 60 7.50 13.78 0.32
N ASN A 61 6.87 14.07 -0.81
CA ASN A 61 6.74 15.44 -1.33
C ASN A 61 5.89 16.37 -0.44
N TYR A 62 5.10 15.80 0.47
CA TYR A 62 4.27 16.56 1.43
C TYR A 62 4.87 16.62 2.82
N LEU A 63 5.98 15.91 3.09
CA LEU A 63 6.62 15.89 4.39
C LEU A 63 7.55 17.10 4.59
N ASP A 64 7.48 17.72 5.77
CA ASP A 64 8.43 18.76 6.17
C ASP A 64 9.65 18.12 6.86
N PHE A 65 10.72 17.92 6.11
CA PHE A 65 11.95 17.28 6.60
C PHE A 65 12.71 18.10 7.66
N ASN A 66 12.31 19.36 7.93
CA ASN A 66 12.90 20.17 8.99
C ASN A 66 12.28 19.86 10.36
N LYS A 67 11.19 19.11 10.40
CA LYS A 67 10.50 18.71 11.63
C LYS A 67 10.72 17.24 11.94
N GLU A 68 10.52 16.89 13.21
CA GLU A 68 10.36 15.50 13.59
C GLU A 68 9.01 14.99 13.10
N LEU A 69 9.01 13.88 12.36
CA LEU A 69 7.83 13.31 11.75
C LEU A 69 7.30 12.18 12.62
N ILE A 70 6.00 12.19 12.89
CA ILE A 70 5.29 11.04 13.44
C ILE A 70 4.63 10.30 12.29
N LEU A 71 5.04 9.06 12.09
CA LEU A 71 4.54 8.18 11.02
C LEU A 71 3.77 7.03 11.64
N ILE A 72 2.63 6.70 11.06
CA ILE A 72 1.75 5.62 11.53
C ILE A 72 1.45 4.72 10.35
N ASP A 73 1.84 3.45 10.44
CA ASP A 73 1.60 2.40 9.43
C ASP A 73 0.61 1.38 10.00
N VAL A 74 -0.62 1.40 9.50
CA VAL A 74 -1.71 0.53 9.94
C VAL A 74 -1.84 -0.65 8.99
N GLY A 75 -1.62 -1.86 9.50
CA GLY A 75 -1.49 -3.07 8.68
C GLY A 75 -0.13 -3.14 8.01
N ALA A 76 0.91 -2.95 8.79
CA ALA A 76 2.29 -2.81 8.31
C ALA A 76 2.81 -4.04 7.54
N ASN A 77 2.16 -5.20 7.68
CA ASN A 77 2.54 -6.45 7.02
C ASN A 77 4.04 -6.74 7.21
N ARG A 78 4.82 -6.85 6.16
CA ARG A 78 6.27 -7.04 6.21
C ARG A 78 7.08 -5.73 6.16
N GLY A 79 6.42 -4.59 6.39
CA GLY A 79 7.05 -3.29 6.52
C GLY A 79 7.74 -2.77 5.26
N MET A 80 7.29 -3.20 4.07
CA MET A 80 7.90 -2.74 2.82
C MET A 80 7.62 -1.26 2.56
N TYR A 81 6.39 -0.81 2.84
CA TYR A 81 5.99 0.59 2.70
C TYR A 81 6.77 1.47 3.66
N SER A 82 6.77 1.09 4.94
CA SER A 82 7.49 1.81 5.99
C SER A 82 9.00 1.91 5.71
N ASP A 83 9.62 0.83 5.24
CA ASP A 83 11.05 0.80 4.93
C ASP A 83 11.43 1.80 3.81
N LEU A 84 10.59 1.89 2.78
CA LEU A 84 10.76 2.89 1.71
C LEU A 84 10.49 4.31 2.22
N LEU A 85 9.44 4.48 3.03
CA LEU A 85 9.02 5.79 3.52
C LEU A 85 10.08 6.46 4.40
N ILE A 86 10.68 5.70 5.35
CA ILE A 86 11.66 6.23 6.30
C ILE A 86 13.07 6.40 5.70
N LYS A 87 13.31 5.88 4.52
CA LYS A 87 14.63 5.93 3.87
C LYS A 87 15.08 7.39 3.68
N GLY A 88 16.16 7.76 4.37
CA GLY A 88 16.73 9.11 4.29
C GLY A 88 15.95 10.19 5.04
N LEU A 89 14.96 9.85 5.87
CA LEU A 89 14.35 10.80 6.80
C LEU A 89 15.32 11.13 7.94
N PRO A 90 15.58 12.41 8.23
CA PRO A 90 16.57 12.79 9.25
C PRO A 90 16.06 12.56 10.66
N LYS A 91 14.77 12.78 10.92
CA LYS A 91 14.13 12.62 12.23
C LYS A 91 12.71 12.12 12.06
N PHE A 92 12.40 11.00 12.68
CA PHE A 92 11.05 10.44 12.67
C PHE A 92 10.82 9.57 13.91
N LYS A 93 9.55 9.34 14.24
CA LYS A 93 9.08 8.25 15.08
C LYS A 93 8.03 7.48 14.29
N LEU A 94 8.24 6.17 14.11
CA LEU A 94 7.36 5.29 13.33
C LEU A 94 6.64 4.33 14.25
N PHE A 95 5.32 4.31 14.17
CA PHE A 95 4.45 3.34 14.83
C PHE A 95 3.89 2.39 13.78
N MET A 96 4.14 1.11 13.94
CA MET A 96 3.69 0.04 13.05
C MET A 96 2.72 -0.87 13.78
N PHE A 97 1.54 -1.08 13.20
CA PHE A 97 0.49 -1.94 13.77
C PHE A 97 0.27 -3.14 12.85
N GLU A 98 0.53 -4.35 13.35
CA GLU A 98 0.37 -5.58 12.57
C GLU A 98 -0.19 -6.69 13.46
N PRO A 99 -1.45 -7.09 13.25
CA PRO A 99 -2.09 -8.10 14.08
C PRO A 99 -1.69 -9.54 13.75
N ASN A 100 -1.24 -9.83 12.51
CA ASN A 100 -0.85 -11.17 12.12
C ASN A 100 0.48 -11.56 12.76
N ASN A 101 0.52 -12.71 13.42
CA ASN A 101 1.69 -13.16 14.17
C ASN A 101 2.95 -13.31 13.31
N GLU A 102 2.85 -13.95 12.15
CA GLU A 102 4.01 -14.16 11.29
C GLU A 102 4.61 -12.85 10.78
N ASN A 103 3.75 -11.92 10.36
CA ASN A 103 4.18 -10.60 9.89
C ASN A 103 4.77 -9.77 11.03
N TYR A 104 4.17 -9.83 12.24
CA TYR A 104 4.71 -9.15 13.42
C TYR A 104 6.12 -9.63 13.75
N GLU A 105 6.34 -10.94 13.83
CA GLU A 105 7.67 -11.50 14.10
C GLU A 105 8.69 -11.09 13.01
N PHE A 106 8.24 -11.04 11.75
CA PHE A 106 9.07 -10.54 10.67
C PHE A 106 9.44 -9.06 10.86
N LEU A 107 8.48 -8.21 11.26
CA LEU A 107 8.72 -6.80 11.54
C LEU A 107 9.72 -6.61 12.70
N ILE A 108 9.55 -7.36 13.78
CA ILE A 108 10.50 -7.36 14.91
C ILE A 108 11.89 -7.70 14.40
N SER A 109 12.07 -8.79 13.64
CA SER A 109 13.36 -9.19 13.11
C SER A 109 14.02 -8.13 12.23
N LYS A 110 13.20 -7.37 11.47
CA LYS A 110 13.67 -6.38 10.51
C LYS A 110 13.97 -5.01 11.14
N PHE A 111 13.18 -4.59 12.14
CA PHE A 111 13.21 -3.21 12.63
C PHE A 111 13.63 -3.07 14.10
N ASN A 112 13.84 -4.15 14.87
CA ASN A 112 14.20 -4.09 16.30
C ASN A 112 15.48 -3.29 16.62
N HIS A 113 16.35 -3.12 15.63
CA HIS A 113 17.58 -2.34 15.77
C HIS A 113 17.36 -0.83 15.60
N LYS A 114 16.17 -0.39 15.19
CA LYS A 114 15.81 1.03 14.98
C LYS A 114 15.10 1.57 16.21
N LYS A 115 15.77 2.49 16.92
CA LYS A 115 15.24 3.09 18.17
C LYS A 115 13.97 3.90 18.00
N ASP A 116 13.76 4.43 16.79
CA ASP A 116 12.64 5.31 16.47
C ASP A 116 11.45 4.56 15.86
N VAL A 117 11.45 3.22 15.96
CA VAL A 117 10.37 2.35 15.46
C VAL A 117 9.74 1.62 16.63
N VAL A 118 8.43 1.76 16.74
CA VAL A 118 7.56 1.03 17.69
C VAL A 118 6.70 0.06 16.88
N ILE A 119 6.65 -1.21 17.27
CA ILE A 119 5.90 -2.25 16.57
C ILE A 119 4.92 -2.87 17.54
N GLU A 120 3.64 -2.82 17.21
CA GLU A 120 2.53 -3.29 18.03
C GLU A 120 1.84 -4.49 17.39
N LYS A 121 1.60 -5.54 18.21
CA LYS A 121 0.97 -6.80 17.77
C LYS A 121 -0.54 -6.76 17.84
N PHE A 122 -1.16 -5.74 17.29
CA PHE A 122 -2.61 -5.62 17.19
C PHE A 122 -2.99 -4.75 15.98
N GLY A 123 -4.23 -4.86 15.54
CA GLY A 123 -4.80 -3.97 14.55
C GLY A 123 -5.44 -2.74 15.19
N LEU A 124 -5.71 -1.72 14.38
CA LEU A 124 -6.47 -0.55 14.81
C LEU A 124 -7.91 -0.62 14.30
N SER A 125 -8.86 -0.17 15.12
CA SER A 125 -10.29 -0.19 14.82
C SER A 125 -11.01 0.97 15.52
N ASP A 126 -12.32 1.05 15.31
CA ASP A 126 -13.24 1.94 16.03
C ASP A 126 -13.59 1.45 17.45
N LYS A 127 -13.20 0.22 17.79
CA LYS A 127 -13.45 -0.44 19.08
C LYS A 127 -12.35 -1.41 19.44
N SER A 128 -12.16 -1.64 20.76
CA SER A 128 -11.19 -2.60 21.28
C SER A 128 -11.88 -3.94 21.49
N ILE A 129 -11.55 -4.94 20.67
CA ILE A 129 -12.10 -6.29 20.71
C ILE A 129 -11.08 -7.34 20.27
N THR A 130 -11.31 -8.57 20.71
CA THR A 130 -10.70 -9.74 20.08
C THR A 130 -11.57 -10.23 18.92
N THR A 131 -10.98 -10.46 17.78
CA THR A 131 -11.67 -10.87 16.55
C THR A 131 -10.87 -11.91 15.76
N LYS A 132 -11.37 -12.31 14.60
CA LYS A 132 -10.68 -13.22 13.69
C LYS A 132 -10.12 -12.47 12.49
N LEU A 133 -8.92 -12.82 12.12
CA LEU A 133 -8.28 -12.44 10.87
C LEU A 133 -8.32 -13.64 9.93
N TYR A 134 -8.81 -13.44 8.72
CA TYR A 134 -8.91 -14.46 7.67
C TYR A 134 -7.84 -14.23 6.62
N SER A 135 -7.19 -15.32 6.18
CA SER A 135 -6.15 -15.23 5.14
C SER A 135 -6.10 -16.48 4.25
N ASP A 136 -5.54 -16.32 3.05
CA ASP A 136 -5.31 -17.41 2.10
C ASP A 136 -4.06 -18.23 2.44
N LYS A 137 -3.13 -17.65 3.18
CA LYS A 137 -1.89 -18.28 3.65
C LYS A 137 -1.32 -17.53 4.84
N LEU A 138 -0.41 -18.14 5.56
CA LEU A 138 0.34 -17.48 6.64
C LEU A 138 1.09 -16.25 6.11
N GLY A 139 1.08 -15.16 6.88
CA GLY A 139 1.75 -13.91 6.50
C GLY A 139 1.22 -13.23 5.23
N SER A 140 -0.03 -13.53 4.86
CA SER A 140 -0.65 -12.97 3.65
C SER A 140 -0.87 -11.47 3.76
N GLY A 141 -0.47 -10.72 2.73
CA GLY A 141 -0.83 -9.31 2.57
C GLY A 141 -2.30 -9.08 2.18
N MET A 142 -3.07 -10.16 1.97
CA MET A 142 -4.50 -10.10 1.63
C MET A 142 -5.40 -10.38 2.84
N ALA A 143 -4.82 -10.56 4.03
CA ALA A 143 -5.56 -10.82 5.25
C ALA A 143 -6.66 -9.77 5.51
N SER A 144 -7.79 -10.19 6.08
CA SER A 144 -8.96 -9.34 6.29
C SER A 144 -9.74 -9.75 7.53
N LEU A 145 -10.40 -8.80 8.18
CA LEU A 145 -11.34 -9.05 9.27
C LEU A 145 -12.66 -9.69 8.78
N SER A 146 -12.93 -9.67 7.50
CA SER A 146 -14.08 -10.33 6.89
C SER A 146 -13.63 -11.39 5.88
N LYS A 147 -14.35 -12.50 5.84
CA LYS A 147 -14.12 -13.56 4.86
C LYS A 147 -14.63 -13.10 3.50
N ARG A 148 -13.71 -12.61 2.66
CA ARG A 148 -14.03 -12.12 1.31
C ARG A 148 -14.04 -13.27 0.31
N ASN A 149 -14.91 -13.19 -0.71
CA ASN A 149 -14.83 -14.09 -1.86
C ASN A 149 -13.64 -13.68 -2.74
N LEU A 150 -12.68 -14.59 -2.92
CA LEU A 150 -11.48 -14.42 -3.72
C LEU A 150 -11.41 -15.40 -4.91
N ASP A 151 -12.54 -15.99 -5.33
CA ASP A 151 -12.61 -17.00 -6.39
C ASP A 151 -12.01 -16.47 -7.71
N HIS A 152 -12.17 -15.18 -7.99
CA HIS A 152 -11.58 -14.52 -9.16
C HIS A 152 -10.04 -14.48 -9.15
N PHE A 153 -9.40 -14.76 -8.00
CA PHE A 153 -7.95 -14.94 -7.85
C PHE A 153 -7.57 -16.41 -7.67
N ASN A 154 -8.52 -17.37 -7.78
CA ASN A 154 -8.32 -18.78 -7.43
C ASN A 154 -7.76 -18.95 -6.01
N LYS A 155 -8.29 -18.21 -5.04
CA LYS A 155 -7.88 -18.22 -3.64
C LYS A 155 -9.10 -18.34 -2.73
N SER A 156 -8.90 -19.00 -1.60
CA SER A 156 -9.87 -19.10 -0.51
C SER A 156 -9.22 -18.65 0.81
N PHE A 157 -10.02 -18.13 1.73
CA PHE A 157 -9.59 -17.84 3.09
C PHE A 157 -9.77 -19.09 3.96
N GLU A 158 -8.70 -19.88 4.07
CA GLU A 158 -8.69 -21.14 4.82
C GLU A 158 -8.08 -20.98 6.22
N ILE A 159 -7.27 -19.94 6.41
CA ILE A 159 -6.60 -19.68 7.68
C ILE A 159 -7.41 -18.65 8.47
N GLU A 160 -7.68 -19.00 9.74
CA GLU A 160 -8.26 -18.10 10.72
C GLU A 160 -7.28 -17.92 11.89
N GLU A 161 -6.96 -16.68 12.20
CA GLU A 161 -6.11 -16.31 13.32
C GLU A 161 -6.87 -15.42 14.29
N LYS A 162 -6.78 -15.72 15.59
CA LYS A 162 -7.35 -14.86 16.63
C LYS A 162 -6.41 -13.68 16.87
N ILE A 163 -6.92 -12.48 16.69
CA ILE A 163 -6.15 -11.23 16.84
C ILE A 163 -6.85 -10.26 17.77
N GLU A 164 -6.10 -9.29 18.26
CA GLU A 164 -6.62 -8.14 18.95
C GLU A 164 -6.68 -6.94 18.01
N VAL A 165 -7.72 -6.14 18.15
CA VAL A 165 -7.83 -4.81 17.57
C VAL A 165 -8.15 -3.82 18.68
N ILE A 166 -7.52 -2.64 18.63
CA ILE A 166 -7.62 -1.63 19.67
C ILE A 166 -8.12 -0.33 19.05
N LYS A 167 -8.92 0.41 19.81
CA LYS A 167 -9.35 1.74 19.41
C LYS A 167 -8.14 2.68 19.42
N PHE A 168 -7.90 3.37 18.29
CA PHE A 168 -6.72 4.23 18.14
C PHE A 168 -6.61 5.31 19.22
N GLU A 169 -7.74 5.95 19.58
CA GLU A 169 -7.76 6.98 20.63
C GLU A 169 -7.29 6.45 22.00
N GLU A 170 -7.66 5.19 22.33
CA GLU A 170 -7.24 4.55 23.59
C GLU A 170 -5.73 4.27 23.62
N TYR A 171 -5.17 3.88 22.49
CA TYR A 171 -3.73 3.68 22.36
C TYR A 171 -3.00 5.02 22.43
N TRP A 172 -3.41 5.98 21.61
CA TRP A 172 -2.71 7.26 21.46
C TRP A 172 -2.71 8.12 22.73
N SER A 173 -3.78 8.04 23.53
CA SER A 173 -3.87 8.78 24.79
C SER A 173 -2.92 8.28 25.88
N LYS A 174 -2.32 7.09 25.71
CA LYS A 174 -1.39 6.46 26.68
C LYS A 174 0.07 6.52 26.24
N ASN A 175 0.34 6.89 25.02
CA ASN A 175 1.67 6.92 24.40
C ASN A 175 2.00 8.29 23.80
#